data_6cf7292f4c4c0373b79225fbbc998630
#
_entry.id   6cf7292f4c4c0373b79225fbbc998630
#
_cell.length_a   1.000
_cell.length_b   1.000
_cell.length_c   1.000
_cell.angle_alpha   90.00
_cell.angle_beta   90.00
_cell.angle_gamma   90.00
#
_symmetry.space_group_name_H-M   'P 1'
#
loop_
_entity.id
_entity.type
_entity.pdbx_description
1 polymer ?
#
loop_
_entity_poly.entity_id
_entity_poly.type
_entity_poly.pdbx_seq_one_letter_code
_entity_poly.pdbx_strand_id
1 'polypeptide(L)'
;DFDPAGAGVGVDTITYTFTDSNGCSGSASVFFEVFAVPTITFTAPVDLCVDAGVQPNLMGGMPTGGSFSGPGVLDNGDGTYDFDPAMAGVGTHTITYTFTNTNGCGGTAMDDIEVFALPNVTLVLTRNEYCLNDPVDVQPVVGNPTGGTYSGPGVTSAGVNLLFDPAAAGVGVHTITYTFTDGNGCTNSATALVEVFALP
;
A
#
# COMPACT_ATOMS: atom_id res chain seq x y z
N ASP A 1 -32.45 20.41 -30.49
CA ASP A 1 -31.43 19.93 -29.52
C ASP A 1 -30.07 19.96 -30.16
N PHE A 2 -29.03 20.24 -29.39
CA PHE A 2 -27.64 20.19 -29.80
C PHE A 2 -26.95 18.96 -29.20
N ASP A 3 -26.26 18.20 -30.07
CA ASP A 3 -25.49 17.03 -29.67
C ASP A 3 -23.97 17.31 -29.81
N PRO A 4 -23.24 17.55 -28.69
CA PRO A 4 -21.81 17.81 -28.75
C PRO A 4 -21.00 16.65 -29.32
N ALA A 5 -21.43 15.40 -29.09
CA ALA A 5 -20.73 14.24 -29.65
C ALA A 5 -20.86 14.13 -31.16
N GLY A 6 -22.01 14.51 -31.69
CA GLY A 6 -22.25 14.55 -33.13
C GLY A 6 -21.52 15.72 -33.84
N ALA A 7 -21.31 16.84 -33.13
CA ALA A 7 -20.58 17.99 -33.68
C ALA A 7 -19.06 17.71 -33.78
N GLY A 8 -18.52 16.94 -32.83
CA GLY A 8 -17.07 16.71 -32.74
C GLY A 8 -16.33 17.81 -31.98
N VAL A 9 -15.03 17.60 -31.75
CA VAL A 9 -14.17 18.57 -31.04
C VAL A 9 -13.76 19.69 -31.98
N GLY A 10 -13.98 20.94 -31.56
CA GLY A 10 -13.61 22.12 -32.33
C GLY A 10 -14.59 23.26 -32.17
N VAL A 11 -14.41 24.30 -33.03
CA VAL A 11 -15.30 25.44 -33.09
C VAL A 11 -16.32 25.21 -34.19
N ASP A 12 -17.59 25.25 -33.83
CA ASP A 12 -18.72 25.02 -34.71
C ASP A 12 -19.62 26.24 -34.75
N THR A 13 -20.52 26.30 -35.76
CA THR A 13 -21.44 27.41 -35.98
C THR A 13 -22.86 26.88 -36.10
N ILE A 14 -23.76 27.41 -35.25
CA ILE A 14 -25.20 27.22 -35.44
C ILE A 14 -25.75 28.44 -36.18
N THR A 15 -26.43 28.17 -37.30
CA THR A 15 -27.09 29.22 -38.10
C THR A 15 -28.59 29.00 -38.03
N TYR A 16 -29.30 30.02 -37.61
CA TYR A 16 -30.76 30.14 -37.71
C TYR A 16 -31.13 30.94 -38.95
N THR A 17 -31.97 30.36 -39.80
CA THR A 17 -32.50 31.09 -40.98
C THR A 17 -34.02 31.19 -40.87
N PHE A 18 -34.54 32.36 -41.06
CA PHE A 18 -35.97 32.64 -41.12
C PHE A 18 -36.33 33.21 -42.49
N THR A 19 -37.40 32.73 -43.04
CA THR A 19 -37.99 33.25 -44.29
C THR A 19 -39.42 33.70 -44.01
N ASP A 20 -39.76 34.95 -44.35
CA ASP A 20 -41.10 35.48 -44.15
C ASP A 20 -42.09 35.00 -45.21
N SER A 21 -43.36 35.39 -45.06
CA SER A 21 -44.43 35.01 -45.98
C SER A 21 -44.30 35.61 -47.37
N ASN A 22 -43.40 36.60 -47.56
CA ASN A 22 -43.11 37.25 -48.86
C ASN A 22 -41.88 36.64 -49.53
N GLY A 23 -41.26 35.61 -48.93
CA GLY A 23 -40.06 34.97 -49.44
C GLY A 23 -38.73 35.64 -49.09
N CYS A 24 -38.74 36.69 -48.24
CA CYS A 24 -37.53 37.37 -47.76
C CYS A 24 -36.87 36.57 -46.64
N SER A 25 -35.61 36.19 -46.83
CA SER A 25 -34.85 35.37 -45.86
C SER A 25 -33.78 36.21 -45.15
N GLY A 26 -33.61 35.96 -43.82
CA GLY A 26 -32.52 36.47 -43.00
C GLY A 26 -31.93 35.33 -42.16
N SER A 27 -30.66 35.44 -41.83
CA SER A 27 -29.98 34.46 -40.99
C SER A 27 -29.17 35.14 -39.88
N ALA A 28 -29.02 34.44 -38.74
CA ALA A 28 -28.14 34.76 -37.64
C ALA A 28 -27.33 33.53 -37.25
N SER A 29 -26.07 33.73 -36.91
CA SER A 29 -25.18 32.65 -36.53
C SER A 29 -24.52 32.89 -35.17
N VAL A 30 -24.27 31.81 -34.42
CA VAL A 30 -23.52 31.80 -33.17
C VAL A 30 -22.43 30.73 -33.23
N PHE A 31 -21.26 31.08 -32.73
CA PHE A 31 -20.15 30.17 -32.59
C PHE A 31 -20.17 29.55 -31.20
N PHE A 32 -19.78 28.28 -31.12
CA PHE A 32 -19.57 27.56 -29.88
C PHE A 32 -18.37 26.63 -30.05
N GLU A 33 -17.76 26.23 -28.95
CA GLU A 33 -16.61 25.34 -28.96
C GLU A 33 -16.91 24.05 -28.16
N VAL A 34 -16.59 22.92 -28.78
CA VAL A 34 -16.66 21.59 -28.16
C VAL A 34 -15.24 21.19 -27.74
N PHE A 35 -15.02 21.05 -26.45
CA PHE A 35 -13.71 20.72 -25.89
C PHE A 35 -13.49 19.21 -25.85
N ALA A 36 -12.25 18.78 -26.09
CA ALA A 36 -11.85 17.40 -25.93
C ALA A 36 -11.87 16.95 -24.45
N VAL A 37 -12.36 15.76 -24.21
CA VAL A 37 -12.21 15.09 -22.91
C VAL A 37 -10.77 14.60 -22.79
N PRO A 38 -10.04 14.93 -21.70
CA PRO A 38 -8.68 14.46 -21.49
C PRO A 38 -8.64 12.92 -21.32
N THR A 39 -7.59 12.30 -21.84
CA THR A 39 -7.31 10.89 -21.50
C THR A 39 -6.76 10.83 -20.09
N ILE A 40 -7.44 10.10 -19.20
CA ILE A 40 -7.06 9.96 -17.80
C ILE A 40 -6.52 8.57 -17.59
N THR A 41 -5.35 8.47 -16.94
CA THR A 41 -4.73 7.21 -16.54
C THR A 41 -4.29 7.29 -15.08
N PHE A 42 -4.26 6.16 -14.43
CA PHE A 42 -3.70 5.98 -13.11
C PHE A 42 -2.96 4.65 -13.05
N THR A 43 -1.82 4.65 -12.38
CA THR A 43 -1.08 3.43 -12.02
C THR A 43 -0.80 3.50 -10.53
N ALA A 44 -1.32 2.53 -9.80
CA ALA A 44 -1.13 2.41 -8.37
C ALA A 44 0.34 2.15 -8.01
N PRO A 45 0.78 2.54 -6.80
CA PRO A 45 2.07 2.13 -6.26
C PRO A 45 2.15 0.59 -6.11
N VAL A 46 3.35 0.11 -5.74
CA VAL A 46 3.56 -1.31 -5.43
C VAL A 46 2.76 -1.74 -4.19
N ASP A 47 2.44 -3.03 -4.13
CA ASP A 47 1.78 -3.65 -2.99
C ASP A 47 2.60 -3.52 -1.70
N LEU A 48 1.94 -3.47 -0.55
CA LEU A 48 2.53 -3.10 0.73
C LEU A 48 2.11 -4.07 1.84
N CYS A 49 2.96 -4.20 2.86
CA CYS A 49 2.54 -4.82 4.12
C CYS A 49 1.68 -3.84 4.95
N VAL A 50 0.77 -4.37 5.74
CA VAL A 50 -0.15 -3.55 6.55
C VAL A 50 0.56 -2.62 7.55
N ASP A 51 1.80 -2.94 7.92
CA ASP A 51 2.65 -2.17 8.84
C ASP A 51 3.72 -1.30 8.15
N ALA A 52 3.66 -1.18 6.82
CA ALA A 52 4.67 -0.42 6.05
C ALA A 52 4.70 1.09 6.37
N GLY A 53 3.75 1.56 7.20
CA GLY A 53 3.60 2.97 7.53
C GLY A 53 3.01 3.79 6.37
N VAL A 54 2.71 5.05 6.65
CA VAL A 54 2.14 5.97 5.67
C VAL A 54 3.12 6.19 4.51
N GLN A 55 2.64 5.98 3.29
CA GLN A 55 3.38 6.23 2.05
C GLN A 55 3.07 7.64 1.56
N PRO A 56 4.02 8.57 1.66
CA PRO A 56 3.79 9.96 1.28
C PRO A 56 3.76 10.14 -0.23
N ASN A 57 3.02 11.15 -0.68
CA ASN A 57 2.94 11.57 -2.07
C ASN A 57 2.42 10.48 -3.02
N LEU A 58 1.18 10.06 -2.82
CA LEU A 58 0.48 9.18 -3.75
C LEU A 58 0.47 9.82 -5.15
N MET A 59 1.06 9.14 -6.12
CA MET A 59 1.25 9.62 -7.49
C MET A 59 0.75 8.59 -8.49
N GLY A 60 0.95 8.85 -9.79
CA GLY A 60 0.62 7.94 -10.89
C GLY A 60 -0.62 8.35 -11.68
N GLY A 61 -1.35 9.38 -11.26
CA GLY A 61 -2.47 9.95 -12.01
C GLY A 61 -2.01 10.91 -13.11
N MET A 62 -2.57 10.76 -14.29
CA MET A 62 -2.30 11.64 -15.45
C MET A 62 -3.61 12.05 -16.13
N PRO A 63 -3.75 13.35 -16.54
CA PRO A 63 -2.85 14.49 -16.31
C PRO A 63 -2.67 14.78 -14.82
N THR A 64 -1.58 15.43 -14.42
CA THR A 64 -1.32 15.78 -13.01
C THR A 64 -2.26 16.87 -12.48
N GLY A 65 -2.45 16.91 -11.15
CA GLY A 65 -3.28 17.94 -10.49
C GLY A 65 -4.73 17.50 -10.26
N GLY A 66 -5.05 16.23 -10.42
CA GLY A 66 -6.32 15.64 -9.99
C GLY A 66 -6.31 15.23 -8.52
N SER A 67 -7.37 14.57 -8.09
CA SER A 67 -7.57 14.09 -6.73
C SER A 67 -7.60 12.57 -6.66
N PHE A 68 -7.13 12.03 -5.54
CA PHE A 68 -7.21 10.60 -5.24
C PHE A 68 -8.28 10.34 -4.18
N SER A 69 -8.92 9.17 -4.26
CA SER A 69 -9.88 8.70 -3.28
C SER A 69 -9.88 7.17 -3.22
N GLY A 70 -10.22 6.62 -2.06
CA GLY A 70 -10.29 5.19 -1.83
C GLY A 70 -9.90 4.84 -0.39
N PRO A 71 -10.00 3.55 0.01
CA PRO A 71 -9.57 3.11 1.33
C PRO A 71 -8.08 3.42 1.54
N GLY A 72 -7.72 3.97 2.70
CA GLY A 72 -6.33 4.32 3.04
C GLY A 72 -5.79 5.59 2.38
N VAL A 73 -6.53 6.26 1.50
CA VAL A 73 -6.11 7.53 0.92
C VAL A 73 -6.31 8.66 1.94
N LEU A 74 -5.26 9.44 2.15
CA LEU A 74 -5.24 10.63 3.01
C LEU A 74 -5.08 11.87 2.14
N ASP A 75 -6.01 12.82 2.26
CA ASP A 75 -5.91 14.14 1.64
C ASP A 75 -5.22 15.10 2.62
N ASN A 76 -4.07 15.66 2.22
CA ASN A 76 -3.28 16.57 3.06
C ASN A 76 -3.82 18.01 3.03
N GLY A 77 -4.83 18.30 2.18
CA GLY A 77 -5.46 19.62 2.06
C GLY A 77 -4.64 20.66 1.30
N ASP A 78 -3.48 20.30 0.79
CA ASP A 78 -2.58 21.14 -0.02
C ASP A 78 -2.50 20.69 -1.49
N GLY A 79 -3.35 19.71 -1.87
CA GLY A 79 -3.38 19.09 -3.20
C GLY A 79 -2.46 17.89 -3.32
N THR A 80 -1.83 17.45 -2.22
CA THR A 80 -1.09 16.19 -2.13
C THR A 80 -1.90 15.15 -1.37
N TYR A 81 -1.60 13.89 -1.63
CA TYR A 81 -2.28 12.73 -1.05
C TYR A 81 -1.25 11.72 -0.58
N ASP A 82 -1.55 11.03 0.52
CA ASP A 82 -0.75 9.91 1.03
C ASP A 82 -1.59 8.63 1.03
N PHE A 83 -0.94 7.48 1.16
CA PHE A 83 -1.61 6.19 1.35
C PHE A 83 -1.17 5.55 2.66
N ASP A 84 -2.13 5.20 3.51
CA ASP A 84 -1.91 4.49 4.77
C ASP A 84 -2.44 3.05 4.66
N PRO A 85 -1.54 2.05 4.53
CA PRO A 85 -1.95 0.65 4.45
C PRO A 85 -2.62 0.15 5.74
N ALA A 86 -2.29 0.71 6.90
CA ALA A 86 -2.95 0.34 8.15
C ALA A 86 -4.41 0.82 8.20
N MET A 87 -4.70 1.99 7.65
CA MET A 87 -6.07 2.48 7.52
C MET A 87 -6.87 1.75 6.43
N ALA A 88 -6.21 1.38 5.32
CA ALA A 88 -6.83 0.58 4.27
C ALA A 88 -7.26 -0.79 4.80
N GLY A 89 -6.41 -1.39 5.64
CA GLY A 89 -6.56 -2.76 6.12
C GLY A 89 -6.03 -3.78 5.13
N VAL A 90 -6.00 -5.06 5.54
CA VAL A 90 -5.53 -6.17 4.69
C VAL A 90 -6.54 -6.46 3.58
N GLY A 91 -6.04 -6.61 2.35
CA GLY A 91 -6.83 -6.94 1.16
C GLY A 91 -6.51 -6.06 -0.04
N THR A 92 -7.28 -6.24 -1.12
CA THR A 92 -7.16 -5.45 -2.34
C THR A 92 -8.05 -4.21 -2.25
N HIS A 93 -7.50 -3.04 -2.52
CA HIS A 93 -8.16 -1.74 -2.40
C HIS A 93 -8.09 -0.99 -3.72
N THR A 94 -9.25 -0.67 -4.30
CA THR A 94 -9.34 0.15 -5.51
C THR A 94 -9.17 1.62 -5.16
N ILE A 95 -8.17 2.26 -5.75
CA ILE A 95 -7.92 3.69 -5.67
C ILE A 95 -8.42 4.34 -6.95
N THR A 96 -9.13 5.45 -6.81
CA THR A 96 -9.68 6.23 -7.91
C THR A 96 -8.93 7.55 -8.04
N TYR A 97 -8.44 7.83 -9.23
CA TYR A 97 -7.92 9.12 -9.62
C TYR A 97 -8.97 9.87 -10.43
N THR A 98 -9.26 11.12 -10.06
CA THR A 98 -10.22 12.01 -10.74
C THR A 98 -9.50 13.27 -11.23
N PHE A 99 -9.68 13.59 -12.48
CA PHE A 99 -9.13 14.83 -13.07
C PHE A 99 -10.20 15.60 -13.83
N THR A 100 -10.16 16.92 -13.69
CA THR A 100 -11.00 17.85 -14.48
C THR A 100 -10.13 19.00 -14.96
N ASN A 101 -10.14 19.27 -16.26
CA ASN A 101 -9.38 20.38 -16.85
C ASN A 101 -10.07 21.73 -16.61
N THR A 102 -9.42 22.82 -17.03
CA THR A 102 -9.92 24.18 -16.88
C THR A 102 -11.22 24.46 -17.64
N ASN A 103 -11.57 23.66 -18.65
CA ASN A 103 -12.80 23.76 -19.42
C ASN A 103 -13.96 22.95 -18.81
N GLY A 104 -13.74 22.29 -17.65
CA GLY A 104 -14.74 21.46 -17.00
C GLY A 104 -14.86 20.02 -17.56
N CYS A 105 -14.01 19.64 -18.53
CA CYS A 105 -13.99 18.28 -19.06
C CYS A 105 -13.08 17.40 -18.21
N GLY A 106 -13.56 16.24 -17.81
CA GLY A 106 -12.79 15.34 -16.95
C GLY A 106 -13.37 13.92 -16.89
N GLY A 107 -12.81 13.12 -16.02
CA GLY A 107 -13.20 11.73 -15.79
C GLY A 107 -12.35 11.10 -14.70
N THR A 108 -12.36 9.77 -14.66
CA THR A 108 -11.68 8.97 -13.63
C THR A 108 -10.87 7.84 -14.25
N ALA A 109 -9.82 7.43 -13.54
CA ALA A 109 -9.11 6.18 -13.77
C ALA A 109 -8.94 5.46 -12.41
N MET A 110 -8.88 4.15 -12.42
CA MET A 110 -8.80 3.32 -11.22
C MET A 110 -7.69 2.29 -11.38
N ASP A 111 -7.07 1.95 -10.26
CA ASP A 111 -6.13 0.83 -10.15
C ASP A 111 -6.13 0.30 -8.72
N ASP A 112 -5.64 -0.93 -8.52
CA ASP A 112 -5.71 -1.62 -7.25
C ASP A 112 -4.35 -1.64 -6.55
N ILE A 113 -4.37 -1.53 -5.22
CA ILE A 113 -3.25 -1.79 -4.31
C ILE A 113 -3.61 -3.00 -3.45
N GLU A 114 -2.73 -3.99 -3.35
CA GLU A 114 -2.87 -5.06 -2.39
C GLU A 114 -2.11 -4.75 -1.09
N VAL A 115 -2.79 -4.86 0.05
CA VAL A 115 -2.21 -4.74 1.38
C VAL A 115 -2.11 -6.11 2.01
N PHE A 116 -0.88 -6.59 2.21
CA PHE A 116 -0.61 -7.91 2.76
C PHE A 116 -0.66 -7.92 4.29
N ALA A 117 -1.20 -9.01 4.83
CA ALA A 117 -1.14 -9.28 6.27
C ALA A 117 0.30 -9.63 6.69
N LEU A 118 0.64 -9.33 7.96
CA LEU A 118 1.87 -9.86 8.54
C LEU A 118 1.75 -11.37 8.77
N PRO A 119 2.85 -12.12 8.61
CA PRO A 119 2.87 -13.54 8.93
C PRO A 119 2.56 -13.78 10.42
N ASN A 120 1.81 -14.83 10.71
CA ASN A 120 1.58 -15.24 12.09
C ASN A 120 2.81 -16.02 12.60
N VAL A 121 3.63 -15.35 13.41
CA VAL A 121 4.90 -15.88 13.91
C VAL A 121 4.75 -16.35 15.36
N THR A 122 5.26 -17.52 15.67
CA THR A 122 5.32 -18.07 17.03
C THR A 122 6.70 -18.60 17.36
N LEU A 123 7.08 -18.51 18.64
CA LEU A 123 8.31 -19.07 19.19
C LEU A 123 7.95 -19.84 20.47
N VAL A 124 8.15 -21.15 20.45
CA VAL A 124 7.88 -22.02 21.62
C VAL A 124 9.14 -22.83 21.94
N LEU A 125 9.84 -22.45 23.01
CA LEU A 125 11.05 -23.12 23.44
C LEU A 125 10.71 -24.48 24.08
N THR A 126 11.54 -25.50 23.81
CA THR A 126 11.43 -26.79 24.43
C THR A 126 12.02 -26.83 25.85
N ARG A 127 12.98 -25.93 26.10
CA ARG A 127 13.60 -25.65 27.39
C ARG A 127 13.88 -24.15 27.53
N ASN A 128 13.64 -23.59 28.70
CA ASN A 128 13.80 -22.12 28.96
C ASN A 128 14.52 -21.84 30.30
N GLU A 129 15.02 -22.84 31.00
CA GLU A 129 15.79 -22.68 32.25
C GLU A 129 17.10 -23.46 32.15
N TYR A 130 18.21 -22.80 32.50
CA TYR A 130 19.57 -23.34 32.38
C TYR A 130 20.43 -22.96 33.57
N CYS A 131 21.40 -23.80 33.92
CA CYS A 131 22.52 -23.40 34.73
C CYS A 131 23.62 -22.77 33.88
N LEU A 132 24.42 -21.85 34.41
CA LEU A 132 25.49 -21.15 33.68
C LEU A 132 26.50 -22.13 33.01
N ASN A 133 26.70 -23.30 33.58
CA ASN A 133 27.63 -24.33 33.09
C ASN A 133 26.94 -25.43 32.25
N ASP A 134 25.67 -25.30 31.94
CA ASP A 134 25.01 -26.24 31.05
C ASP A 134 25.69 -26.19 29.64
N PRO A 135 25.78 -27.33 28.94
CA PRO A 135 26.26 -27.34 27.58
C PRO A 135 25.34 -26.57 26.64
N VAL A 136 25.86 -26.19 25.47
CA VAL A 136 25.03 -25.61 24.38
C VAL A 136 23.88 -26.55 24.06
N ASP A 137 22.67 -26.02 24.14
CA ASP A 137 21.44 -26.76 23.87
C ASP A 137 20.95 -26.53 22.43
N VAL A 138 20.55 -27.62 21.77
CA VAL A 138 20.00 -27.58 20.41
C VAL A 138 18.49 -27.73 20.50
N GLN A 139 17.75 -26.67 20.29
CA GLN A 139 16.30 -26.71 20.28
C GLN A 139 15.80 -26.85 18.82
N PRO A 140 15.18 -28.00 18.48
CA PRO A 140 14.77 -28.26 17.11
C PRO A 140 13.51 -27.46 16.75
N VAL A 141 13.54 -26.73 15.65
CA VAL A 141 12.39 -26.08 14.98
C VAL A 141 11.37 -25.47 15.97
N VAL A 142 11.84 -24.55 16.80
CA VAL A 142 10.98 -23.89 17.82
C VAL A 142 10.25 -22.64 17.29
N GLY A 143 10.67 -22.11 16.13
CA GLY A 143 10.01 -20.98 15.46
C GLY A 143 9.08 -21.45 14.33
N ASN A 144 7.91 -20.85 14.21
CA ASN A 144 6.94 -21.12 13.16
C ASN A 144 6.38 -19.82 12.60
N PRO A 145 6.28 -19.64 11.23
CA PRO A 145 6.71 -20.55 10.14
C PRO A 145 8.21 -20.85 10.16
N THR A 146 8.63 -21.95 9.54
CA THR A 146 10.06 -22.31 9.47
C THR A 146 10.81 -21.46 8.46
N GLY A 147 12.13 -21.27 8.66
CA GLY A 147 12.98 -20.52 7.73
C GLY A 147 13.30 -19.09 8.15
N GLY A 148 12.81 -18.66 9.31
CA GLY A 148 13.20 -17.39 9.92
C GLY A 148 14.56 -17.47 10.64
N THR A 149 14.90 -16.41 11.35
CA THR A 149 16.17 -16.24 12.06
C THR A 149 15.95 -16.04 13.56
N TYR A 150 16.88 -16.58 14.35
CA TYR A 150 16.90 -16.41 15.80
C TYR A 150 17.94 -15.38 16.20
N SER A 151 17.64 -14.58 17.23
CA SER A 151 18.54 -13.59 17.82
C SER A 151 18.34 -13.45 19.32
N GLY A 152 19.37 -13.01 20.03
CA GLY A 152 19.38 -12.80 21.47
C GLY A 152 20.72 -13.18 22.10
N PRO A 153 20.94 -12.87 23.38
CA PRO A 153 22.15 -13.27 24.10
C PRO A 153 22.31 -14.81 24.13
N GLY A 154 23.51 -15.31 23.82
CA GLY A 154 23.79 -16.74 23.79
C GLY A 154 23.15 -17.51 22.63
N VAL A 155 22.51 -16.81 21.68
CA VAL A 155 21.81 -17.42 20.55
C VAL A 155 22.72 -17.54 19.34
N THR A 156 22.74 -18.75 18.75
CA THR A 156 23.25 -18.98 17.38
C THR A 156 22.26 -19.84 16.61
N SER A 157 22.30 -19.78 15.28
CA SER A 157 21.43 -20.57 14.42
C SER A 157 22.21 -21.68 13.75
N ALA A 158 21.63 -22.90 13.71
CA ALA A 158 22.14 -24.01 12.92
C ALA A 158 21.04 -24.48 11.96
N GLY A 159 20.98 -23.85 10.80
CA GLY A 159 19.89 -24.06 9.85
C GLY A 159 18.57 -23.58 10.45
N VAL A 160 17.59 -24.48 10.59
CA VAL A 160 16.27 -24.19 11.18
C VAL A 160 16.21 -24.33 12.71
N ASN A 161 17.32 -24.78 13.33
CA ASN A 161 17.38 -25.03 14.77
C ASN A 161 17.91 -23.77 15.50
N LEU A 162 17.42 -23.54 16.71
CA LEU A 162 17.99 -22.62 17.68
C LEU A 162 19.07 -23.34 18.49
N LEU A 163 20.27 -22.75 18.56
CA LEU A 163 21.31 -23.13 19.51
C LEU A 163 21.39 -22.08 20.60
N PHE A 164 21.28 -22.53 21.85
CA PHE A 164 21.42 -21.62 23.00
C PHE A 164 22.64 -22.05 23.85
N ASP A 165 23.54 -21.09 24.09
CA ASP A 165 24.71 -21.19 24.92
C ASP A 165 24.51 -20.41 26.22
N PRO A 166 24.22 -21.08 27.35
CA PRO A 166 24.00 -20.40 28.64
C PRO A 166 25.23 -19.64 29.14
N ALA A 167 26.44 -20.16 28.86
CA ALA A 167 27.68 -19.49 29.25
C ALA A 167 27.92 -18.21 28.50
N ALA A 168 27.57 -18.15 27.19
CA ALA A 168 27.66 -16.96 26.37
C ALA A 168 26.53 -15.95 26.70
N ALA A 169 25.36 -16.42 27.08
CA ALA A 169 24.25 -15.57 27.51
C ALA A 169 24.55 -14.86 28.84
N GLY A 170 25.20 -15.56 29.79
CA GLY A 170 25.43 -15.10 31.14
C GLY A 170 24.22 -15.31 32.07
N VAL A 171 24.42 -15.05 33.37
CA VAL A 171 23.35 -15.19 34.39
C VAL A 171 22.29 -14.11 34.21
N GLY A 172 21.02 -14.51 34.26
CA GLY A 172 19.87 -13.61 34.20
C GLY A 172 18.77 -14.08 33.25
N VAL A 173 17.78 -13.21 33.06
CA VAL A 173 16.67 -13.44 32.12
C VAL A 173 17.00 -12.79 30.77
N HIS A 174 16.93 -13.57 29.72
CA HIS A 174 17.25 -13.16 28.36
C HIS A 174 16.05 -13.31 27.44
N THR A 175 15.86 -12.35 26.53
CA THR A 175 14.83 -12.44 25.49
C THR A 175 15.44 -13.04 24.22
N ILE A 176 14.84 -14.12 23.76
CA ILE A 176 15.11 -14.69 22.44
C ILE A 176 14.03 -14.23 21.49
N THR A 177 14.43 -13.77 20.30
CA THR A 177 13.54 -13.32 19.25
C THR A 177 13.66 -14.23 18.04
N TYR A 178 12.53 -14.66 17.50
CA TYR A 178 12.42 -15.31 16.21
C TYR A 178 11.76 -14.37 15.22
N THR A 179 12.38 -14.12 14.09
CA THR A 179 11.90 -13.22 13.04
C THR A 179 11.70 -14.01 11.76
N PHE A 180 10.55 -13.84 11.13
CA PHE A 180 10.22 -14.48 9.87
C PHE A 180 9.72 -13.45 8.85
N THR A 181 10.19 -13.58 7.59
CA THR A 181 9.73 -12.79 6.45
C THR A 181 9.05 -13.72 5.46
N ASP A 182 7.85 -13.41 5.04
CA ASP A 182 7.08 -14.22 4.10
C ASP A 182 7.46 -13.96 2.63
N GLY A 183 6.75 -14.62 1.71
CA GLY A 183 6.97 -14.48 0.26
C GLY A 183 6.62 -13.11 -0.32
N ASN A 184 5.84 -12.31 0.38
CA ASN A 184 5.46 -10.94 0.01
C ASN A 184 6.42 -9.88 0.57
N GLY A 185 7.41 -10.32 1.37
CA GLY A 185 8.36 -9.44 2.04
C GLY A 185 7.88 -8.89 3.38
N CYS A 186 6.71 -9.32 3.88
CA CYS A 186 6.18 -8.89 5.17
C CYS A 186 6.88 -9.63 6.31
N THR A 187 7.34 -8.88 7.30
CA THR A 187 8.16 -9.40 8.41
C THR A 187 7.40 -9.28 9.73
N ASN A 188 7.45 -10.35 10.52
CA ASN A 188 6.94 -10.32 11.89
C ASN A 188 7.86 -11.14 12.81
N SER A 189 7.70 -10.96 14.13
CA SER A 189 8.53 -11.63 15.11
C SER A 189 7.73 -12.11 16.31
N ALA A 190 8.28 -13.13 16.99
CA ALA A 190 7.82 -13.60 18.28
C ALA A 190 8.99 -13.69 19.25
N THR A 191 8.74 -13.53 20.54
CA THR A 191 9.75 -13.58 21.59
C THR A 191 9.43 -14.62 22.63
N ALA A 192 10.49 -15.17 23.26
CA ALA A 192 10.38 -16.05 24.40
C ALA A 192 11.48 -15.70 25.42
N LEU A 193 11.25 -15.98 26.68
CA LEU A 193 12.22 -15.75 27.76
C LEU A 193 12.96 -17.02 28.10
N VAL A 194 14.26 -16.87 28.37
CA VAL A 194 15.15 -17.92 28.92
C VAL A 194 15.81 -17.37 30.17
N GLU A 195 15.87 -18.18 31.21
CA GLU A 195 16.56 -17.84 32.46
C GLU A 195 17.81 -18.71 32.65
N VAL A 196 18.92 -18.04 32.96
CA VAL A 196 20.21 -18.70 33.30
C VAL A 196 20.55 -18.42 34.76
N PHE A 197 20.62 -19.48 35.54
CA PHE A 197 20.92 -19.42 36.96
C PHE A 197 22.44 -19.47 37.24
N ALA A 198 22.85 -18.71 38.26
CA ALA A 198 24.22 -18.76 38.78
C ALA A 198 24.53 -20.15 39.38
N LEU A 199 25.79 -20.52 39.37
CA LEU A 199 26.25 -21.67 40.11
C LEU A 199 26.28 -21.34 41.62
N PRO A 200 26.06 -22.34 42.50
CA PRO A 200 26.10 -22.16 43.92
C PRO A 200 27.53 -21.83 44.46
#